data_098f1098e6da2ad05bae1b81e8db6ef8
#
_entry.id   098f1098e6da2ad05bae1b81e8db6ef8
#
_cell.length_a   1.000
_cell.length_b   1.000
_cell.length_c   1.000
_cell.angle_alpha   90.00
_cell.angle_beta   90.00
_cell.angle_gamma   90.00
#
_symmetry.space_group_name_H-M   'P 1'
#
loop_
_entity.id
_entity.type
_entity.pdbx_description
1 polymer ?
#
loop_
_entity_poly.entity_id
_entity_poly.type
_entity_poly.pdbx_seq_one_letter_code
_entity_poly.pdbx_strand_id
1 'polypeptide(L)'
;MRRTHKLILVVPLVVVISALLGGALAPTPGVAANAAEQDDIRAALKAFTGIYSVVEEHAAARPDPDRAIYKGAIPGMLRTLDPHSSFLDPRDFQLMREEQRGHYYGVGMQIGPDRHMRSGKTIVIAPFTGSPAYKAGIRPGDVILAVDDKPVEGLSLNEIADMLKGPRGTHVKVTIGREGQPEPLVFHLIRDEIPRKSVEDAFWLRPGIAYLGIAQFSETTSREVAENMKRLGESQIKGLILDLRSNPGGLLNEGVAVADRFLQKGQLIVSHRGRASAEKPYVARRGSTYQYPIVVLVDRYTASAAEIVAGALQDHDRAYILGDTTFGKGLVQTVYPLSENTGLALTTAKYYTPSNRLIQRDYSQLSFFDYYYRKKEDVKNPADVKMTDSGRTVYGGGGIAPDEKFSPPKLNRFQSELTRRYAFFNFAARYLGSGNPKLPKNWEPDQETLSEFHRYLREEGFRFSEAEFAEVQDWIKLQLKLAIYSSAFSVDAARRLTIETDPAVAHAIECLPKAKALLESARRVVAQRAAR
;
A
#
# COMPACT_ATOMS: atom_id res chain seq x y z
N MET A 1 -2.92 5.48 -65.21
CA MET A 1 -4.08 5.29 -64.33
C MET A 1 -4.50 3.82 -64.23
N ARG A 2 -3.69 2.88 -63.79
CA ARG A 2 -4.07 1.46 -63.66
C ARG A 2 -3.50 0.74 -62.42
N ARG A 3 -2.95 1.48 -61.40
CA ARG A 3 -2.39 0.90 -60.18
C ARG A 3 -3.24 1.11 -58.89
N THR A 4 -4.19 2.05 -58.91
CA THR A 4 -4.97 2.40 -57.72
C THR A 4 -6.19 1.49 -57.49
N HIS A 5 -6.72 0.82 -58.52
CA HIS A 5 -7.89 -0.06 -58.35
C HIS A 5 -7.57 -1.44 -57.77
N LYS A 6 -6.30 -1.90 -57.82
CA LYS A 6 -5.93 -3.17 -57.17
C LYS A 6 -5.72 -3.05 -55.68
N LEU A 7 -5.37 -1.84 -55.15
CA LEU A 7 -5.21 -1.63 -53.72
C LEU A 7 -6.57 -1.55 -52.99
N ILE A 8 -7.60 -1.03 -53.65
CA ILE A 8 -8.96 -0.84 -53.07
C ILE A 8 -9.66 -2.21 -52.83
N LEU A 9 -9.29 -3.25 -53.58
CA LEU A 9 -9.86 -4.60 -53.40
C LEU A 9 -9.04 -5.49 -52.47
N VAL A 10 -7.72 -5.26 -52.37
CA VAL A 10 -6.82 -6.06 -51.53
C VAL A 10 -6.93 -5.70 -50.04
N VAL A 11 -7.13 -4.43 -49.70
CA VAL A 11 -7.24 -3.98 -48.30
C VAL A 11 -8.46 -4.58 -47.59
N PRO A 12 -9.72 -4.54 -48.15
CA PRO A 12 -10.85 -5.21 -47.51
C PRO A 12 -10.71 -6.74 -47.49
N LEU A 13 -10.08 -7.35 -48.49
CA LEU A 13 -9.82 -8.79 -48.50
C LEU A 13 -8.82 -9.20 -47.40
N VAL A 14 -7.75 -8.44 -47.19
CA VAL A 14 -6.79 -8.67 -46.10
C VAL A 14 -7.43 -8.46 -44.73
N VAL A 15 -8.28 -7.45 -44.57
CA VAL A 15 -9.02 -7.21 -43.33
C VAL A 15 -10.00 -8.34 -43.03
N VAL A 16 -10.72 -8.85 -44.04
CA VAL A 16 -11.65 -9.99 -43.88
C VAL A 16 -10.87 -11.28 -43.56
N ILE A 17 -9.76 -11.54 -44.24
CA ILE A 17 -8.90 -12.73 -43.97
C ILE A 17 -8.26 -12.60 -42.58
N SER A 18 -7.79 -11.43 -42.17
CA SER A 18 -7.23 -11.20 -40.83
C SER A 18 -8.30 -11.35 -39.73
N ALA A 19 -9.53 -10.90 -39.98
CA ALA A 19 -10.67 -11.11 -39.07
C ALA A 19 -11.08 -12.58 -38.96
N LEU A 20 -11.06 -13.32 -40.07
CA LEU A 20 -11.36 -14.73 -40.08
C LEU A 20 -10.25 -15.60 -39.45
N LEU A 21 -8.97 -15.27 -39.69
CA LEU A 21 -7.83 -15.94 -39.09
C LEU A 21 -7.66 -15.55 -37.61
N GLY A 22 -7.88 -14.30 -37.26
CA GLY A 22 -7.86 -13.84 -35.87
C GLY A 22 -8.98 -14.47 -35.03
N GLY A 23 -10.17 -14.67 -35.62
CA GLY A 23 -11.27 -15.39 -34.98
C GLY A 23 -11.04 -16.90 -34.82
N ALA A 24 -10.24 -17.51 -35.74
CA ALA A 24 -9.92 -18.94 -35.69
C ALA A 24 -8.73 -19.25 -34.74
N LEU A 25 -7.89 -18.28 -34.42
CA LEU A 25 -6.72 -18.42 -33.54
C LEU A 25 -6.94 -17.82 -32.14
N ALA A 26 -8.04 -17.09 -31.92
CA ALA A 26 -8.40 -16.69 -30.56
C ALA A 26 -8.82 -17.96 -29.80
N PRO A 27 -8.23 -18.21 -28.59
CA PRO A 27 -8.76 -19.28 -27.75
C PRO A 27 -10.23 -18.95 -27.48
N THR A 28 -11.13 -19.75 -28.02
CA THR A 28 -12.56 -19.68 -27.71
C THR A 28 -12.69 -19.82 -26.20
N PRO A 29 -13.23 -18.83 -25.46
CA PRO A 29 -13.70 -19.09 -24.12
C PRO A 29 -14.81 -20.10 -24.27
N GLY A 30 -14.54 -21.37 -23.91
CA GLY A 30 -15.50 -22.46 -23.95
C GLY A 30 -16.58 -22.29 -22.88
N VAL A 31 -17.41 -21.29 -23.04
CA VAL A 31 -18.76 -21.25 -22.45
C VAL A 31 -19.68 -20.96 -23.62
N ALA A 32 -20.31 -21.99 -24.15
CA ALA A 32 -21.50 -21.82 -24.95
C ALA A 32 -22.55 -21.17 -24.04
N ALA A 33 -22.61 -19.83 -24.03
CA ALA A 33 -23.76 -19.11 -23.50
C ALA A 33 -24.96 -19.64 -24.28
N ASN A 34 -25.96 -20.21 -23.61
CA ASN A 34 -27.19 -20.66 -24.25
C ASN A 34 -27.78 -19.48 -25.05
N ALA A 35 -28.34 -19.76 -26.22
CA ALA A 35 -28.94 -18.74 -27.09
C ALA A 35 -29.97 -17.86 -26.32
N ALA A 36 -30.71 -18.44 -25.38
CA ALA A 36 -31.62 -17.73 -24.47
C ALA A 36 -30.90 -16.68 -23.59
N GLU A 37 -29.73 -17.01 -23.05
CA GLU A 37 -28.93 -16.09 -22.21
C GLU A 37 -28.36 -14.91 -23.03
N GLN A 38 -28.05 -15.15 -24.31
CA GLN A 38 -27.62 -14.08 -25.23
C GLN A 38 -28.77 -13.14 -25.60
N ASP A 39 -29.99 -13.67 -25.77
CA ASP A 39 -31.16 -12.84 -26.05
C ASP A 39 -31.57 -11.98 -24.85
N ASP A 40 -31.45 -12.49 -23.63
CA ASP A 40 -31.65 -11.73 -22.38
C ASP A 40 -30.65 -10.58 -22.24
N ILE A 41 -29.37 -10.81 -22.55
CA ILE A 41 -28.33 -9.76 -22.52
C ILE A 41 -28.62 -8.67 -23.57
N ARG A 42 -29.02 -9.07 -24.79
CA ARG A 42 -29.38 -8.11 -25.85
C ARG A 42 -30.61 -7.26 -25.46
N ALA A 43 -31.61 -7.89 -24.85
CA ALA A 43 -32.79 -7.19 -24.36
C ALA A 43 -32.42 -6.18 -23.25
N ALA A 44 -31.57 -6.57 -22.31
CA ALA A 44 -31.08 -5.70 -21.24
C ALA A 44 -30.26 -4.51 -21.79
N LEU A 45 -29.38 -4.73 -22.76
CA LEU A 45 -28.61 -3.65 -23.41
C LEU A 45 -29.52 -2.68 -24.18
N LYS A 46 -30.55 -3.20 -24.87
CA LYS A 46 -31.55 -2.37 -25.56
C LYS A 46 -32.34 -1.53 -24.55
N ALA A 47 -32.76 -2.09 -23.44
CA ALA A 47 -33.45 -1.37 -22.38
C ALA A 47 -32.55 -0.28 -21.78
N PHE A 48 -31.26 -0.60 -21.50
CA PHE A 48 -30.28 0.37 -20.99
C PHE A 48 -30.11 1.56 -21.95
N THR A 49 -29.89 1.29 -23.24
CA THR A 49 -29.74 2.37 -24.25
C THR A 49 -31.01 3.19 -24.38
N GLY A 50 -32.21 2.58 -24.32
CA GLY A 50 -33.47 3.28 -24.32
C GLY A 50 -33.63 4.21 -23.11
N ILE A 51 -33.27 3.75 -21.90
CA ILE A 51 -33.29 4.59 -20.70
C ILE A 51 -32.30 5.74 -20.83
N TYR A 52 -31.09 5.49 -21.35
CA TYR A 52 -30.08 6.52 -21.56
C TYR A 52 -30.58 7.62 -22.53
N SER A 53 -31.24 7.24 -23.62
CA SER A 53 -31.84 8.20 -24.57
C SER A 53 -32.90 9.08 -23.90
N VAL A 54 -33.75 8.49 -23.04
CA VAL A 54 -34.74 9.28 -22.28
C VAL A 54 -34.05 10.27 -21.33
N VAL A 55 -32.96 9.85 -20.67
CA VAL A 55 -32.18 10.73 -19.79
C VAL A 55 -31.53 11.86 -20.60
N GLU A 56 -30.93 11.54 -21.76
CA GLU A 56 -30.29 12.54 -22.63
C GLU A 56 -31.31 13.57 -23.14
N GLU A 57 -32.53 13.14 -23.45
CA GLU A 57 -33.60 14.02 -24.02
C GLU A 57 -34.31 14.86 -22.95
N HIS A 58 -34.54 14.29 -21.74
CA HIS A 58 -35.44 14.88 -20.76
C HIS A 58 -34.80 15.33 -19.44
N ALA A 59 -33.52 15.04 -19.18
CA ALA A 59 -32.87 15.48 -17.95
C ALA A 59 -32.79 17.02 -17.88
N ALA A 60 -32.96 17.58 -16.69
CA ALA A 60 -32.87 19.02 -16.45
C ALA A 60 -31.53 19.64 -16.87
N ALA A 61 -30.46 18.84 -16.85
CA ALA A 61 -29.15 19.19 -17.38
C ALA A 61 -28.68 18.07 -18.29
N ARG A 62 -28.05 18.42 -19.42
CA ARG A 62 -27.53 17.42 -20.37
C ARG A 62 -26.47 16.54 -19.69
N PRO A 63 -26.63 15.22 -19.67
CA PRO A 63 -25.64 14.33 -19.09
C PRO A 63 -24.36 14.35 -19.94
N ASP A 64 -23.22 14.30 -19.25
CA ASP A 64 -21.94 13.98 -19.88
C ASP A 64 -21.89 12.45 -20.10
N PRO A 65 -21.79 11.96 -21.35
CA PRO A 65 -21.80 10.55 -21.67
C PRO A 65 -20.67 9.78 -20.96
N ASP A 66 -19.47 10.35 -20.94
CA ASP A 66 -18.30 9.71 -20.31
C ASP A 66 -18.51 9.54 -18.81
N ARG A 67 -19.03 10.57 -18.17
CA ARG A 67 -19.34 10.53 -16.75
C ARG A 67 -20.48 9.55 -16.43
N ALA A 68 -21.53 9.54 -17.24
CA ALA A 68 -22.69 8.67 -17.04
C ALA A 68 -22.33 7.18 -17.23
N ILE A 69 -21.52 6.86 -18.23
CA ILE A 69 -21.13 5.48 -18.55
C ILE A 69 -19.94 5.03 -17.72
N TYR A 70 -18.80 5.72 -17.81
CA TYR A 70 -17.55 5.25 -17.19
C TYR A 70 -17.46 5.51 -15.68
N LYS A 71 -18.16 6.53 -15.16
CA LYS A 71 -18.22 6.80 -13.71
C LYS A 71 -19.54 6.38 -13.05
N GLY A 72 -20.57 6.06 -13.84
CA GLY A 72 -21.88 5.65 -13.39
C GLY A 72 -22.18 4.18 -13.67
N ALA A 73 -22.53 3.86 -14.91
CA ALA A 73 -23.07 2.55 -15.29
C ALA A 73 -22.09 1.40 -15.12
N ILE A 74 -20.85 1.53 -15.63
CA ILE A 74 -19.83 0.47 -15.53
C ILE A 74 -19.45 0.19 -14.07
N PRO A 75 -19.10 1.18 -13.24
CA PRO A 75 -18.88 0.93 -11.80
C PRO A 75 -20.10 0.39 -11.09
N GLY A 76 -21.32 0.80 -11.48
CA GLY A 76 -22.58 0.24 -10.97
C GLY A 76 -22.67 -1.26 -11.23
N MET A 77 -22.44 -1.68 -12.46
CA MET A 77 -22.41 -3.09 -12.86
C MET A 77 -21.34 -3.88 -12.09
N LEU A 78 -20.11 -3.36 -12.01
CA LEU A 78 -19.01 -4.07 -11.35
C LEU A 78 -19.26 -4.25 -9.84
N ARG A 79 -19.89 -3.28 -9.18
CA ARG A 79 -20.28 -3.39 -7.77
C ARG A 79 -21.26 -4.52 -7.46
N THR A 80 -22.02 -4.99 -8.46
CA THR A 80 -22.89 -6.18 -8.28
C THR A 80 -22.10 -7.46 -8.15
N LEU A 81 -20.84 -7.48 -8.58
CA LEU A 81 -19.98 -8.67 -8.52
C LEU A 81 -19.26 -8.75 -7.17
N ASP A 82 -18.54 -7.70 -6.81
CA ASP A 82 -17.73 -7.62 -5.59
C ASP A 82 -17.24 -6.18 -5.34
N PRO A 83 -16.73 -5.84 -4.13
CA PRO A 83 -16.25 -4.48 -3.83
C PRO A 83 -14.88 -4.14 -4.43
N HIS A 84 -14.21 -5.04 -5.14
CA HIS A 84 -12.85 -4.88 -5.63
C HIS A 84 -12.74 -4.79 -7.15
N SER A 85 -13.72 -5.32 -7.89
CA SER A 85 -13.77 -5.16 -9.34
C SER A 85 -14.03 -3.71 -9.69
N SER A 86 -13.17 -3.13 -10.54
CA SER A 86 -13.24 -1.70 -10.87
C SER A 86 -12.82 -1.41 -12.31
N PHE A 87 -13.45 -0.41 -12.89
CA PHE A 87 -12.99 0.23 -14.12
C PHE A 87 -11.96 1.28 -13.74
N LEU A 88 -10.85 1.30 -14.46
CA LEU A 88 -9.74 2.22 -14.29
C LEU A 88 -9.74 3.19 -15.47
N ASP A 89 -10.01 4.45 -15.22
CA ASP A 89 -9.83 5.50 -16.21
C ASP A 89 -8.33 5.64 -16.58
N PRO A 90 -7.96 6.41 -17.62
CA PRO A 90 -6.56 6.51 -18.05
C PRO A 90 -5.59 6.92 -16.94
N ARG A 91 -6.04 7.77 -16.03
CA ARG A 91 -5.25 8.23 -14.89
C ARG A 91 -5.09 7.15 -13.84
N ASP A 92 -6.18 6.52 -13.43
CA ASP A 92 -6.16 5.46 -12.41
C ASP A 92 -5.38 4.25 -12.92
N PHE A 93 -5.50 3.92 -14.22
CA PHE A 93 -4.73 2.86 -14.85
C PHE A 93 -3.23 3.16 -14.88
N GLN A 94 -2.86 4.41 -15.17
CA GLN A 94 -1.46 4.85 -15.10
C GLN A 94 -0.91 4.76 -13.67
N LEU A 95 -1.65 5.27 -12.67
CA LEU A 95 -1.25 5.22 -11.26
C LEU A 95 -1.04 3.78 -10.79
N MET A 96 -1.97 2.88 -11.11
CA MET A 96 -1.84 1.46 -10.79
C MET A 96 -0.57 0.86 -11.41
N ARG A 97 -0.25 1.17 -12.67
CA ARG A 97 0.96 0.70 -13.35
C ARG A 97 2.24 1.25 -12.70
N GLU A 98 2.25 2.53 -12.29
CA GLU A 98 3.35 3.13 -11.54
C GLU A 98 3.57 2.41 -10.19
N GLU A 99 2.49 2.09 -9.48
CA GLU A 99 2.53 1.33 -8.22
C GLU A 99 3.08 -0.09 -8.42
N GLN A 100 2.60 -0.79 -9.44
CA GLN A 100 3.08 -2.14 -9.77
C GLN A 100 4.56 -2.15 -10.14
N ARG A 101 5.03 -1.17 -10.92
CA ARG A 101 6.44 -1.04 -11.31
C ARG A 101 7.37 -0.67 -10.15
N GLY A 102 6.85 -0.04 -9.10
CA GLY A 102 7.64 0.45 -7.97
C GLY A 102 8.45 1.70 -8.27
N HIS A 103 8.08 2.48 -9.28
CA HIS A 103 8.66 3.80 -9.57
C HIS A 103 7.71 4.67 -10.40
N TYR A 104 7.94 5.98 -10.36
CA TYR A 104 7.32 6.96 -11.24
C TYR A 104 8.35 8.01 -11.67
N TYR A 105 7.99 8.88 -12.63
CA TYR A 105 8.87 9.95 -13.06
C TYR A 105 8.35 11.31 -12.55
N GLY A 106 9.25 12.08 -11.93
CA GLY A 106 8.88 13.36 -11.34
C GLY A 106 10.02 13.99 -10.54
N VAL A 107 9.68 14.86 -9.58
CA VAL A 107 10.66 15.59 -8.78
C VAL A 107 10.98 14.93 -7.43
N GLY A 108 10.15 14.00 -6.96
CA GLY A 108 10.41 13.19 -5.77
C GLY A 108 10.24 13.94 -4.44
N MET A 109 8.99 14.33 -4.15
CA MET A 109 8.59 14.87 -2.85
C MET A 109 7.16 14.46 -2.50
N GLN A 110 6.90 14.30 -1.22
CA GLN A 110 5.57 14.13 -0.68
C GLN A 110 4.95 15.51 -0.44
N ILE A 111 3.74 15.73 -0.95
CA ILE A 111 2.99 16.95 -0.75
C ILE A 111 1.71 16.67 0.03
N GLY A 112 1.18 17.68 0.68
CA GLY A 112 -0.05 17.58 1.45
C GLY A 112 -0.70 18.95 1.68
N PRO A 113 -1.95 18.96 2.19
CA PRO A 113 -2.61 20.23 2.51
C PRO A 113 -1.92 20.89 3.71
N ASP A 114 -1.77 22.19 3.66
CA ASP A 114 -1.46 22.98 4.84
C ASP A 114 -2.67 22.99 5.78
N ARG A 115 -2.64 22.11 6.77
CA ARG A 115 -3.72 21.99 7.76
C ARG A 115 -3.63 23.02 8.88
N HIS A 116 -2.56 23.81 8.92
CA HIS A 116 -2.31 24.77 9.96
C HIS A 116 -2.98 26.11 9.77
N MET A 117 -2.74 26.69 8.63
CA MET A 117 -3.17 28.06 8.37
C MET A 117 -4.62 28.15 7.91
N ARG A 118 -5.36 27.03 7.80
CA ARG A 118 -6.67 27.00 7.11
C ARG A 118 -6.63 27.66 5.73
N SER A 119 -5.42 27.77 5.18
CA SER A 119 -5.14 28.56 3.98
C SER A 119 -5.48 27.83 2.68
N GLY A 120 -5.80 26.55 2.76
CA GLY A 120 -6.01 25.72 1.56
C GLY A 120 -4.74 25.50 0.72
N LYS A 121 -3.58 25.97 1.19
CA LYS A 121 -2.30 25.85 0.49
C LYS A 121 -1.76 24.42 0.52
N THR A 122 -0.96 24.09 -0.47
CA THR A 122 -0.24 22.81 -0.54
C THR A 122 1.19 22.99 -0.06
N ILE A 123 1.60 22.15 0.89
CA ILE A 123 2.96 22.15 1.45
C ILE A 123 3.74 20.90 1.07
N VAL A 124 5.05 21.02 1.08
CA VAL A 124 5.98 19.88 1.02
C VAL A 124 6.01 19.23 2.41
N ILE A 125 5.54 18.00 2.50
CA ILE A 125 5.66 17.19 3.72
C ILE A 125 7.12 16.75 3.88
N ALA A 126 7.70 16.19 2.81
CA ALA A 126 9.12 15.83 2.76
C ALA A 126 9.60 15.61 1.33
N PRO A 127 10.79 16.06 0.93
CA PRO A 127 11.48 15.60 -0.25
C PRO A 127 12.09 14.21 0.00
N PHE A 128 12.04 13.32 -0.99
CA PHE A 128 12.62 11.98 -0.86
C PHE A 128 14.15 12.04 -0.99
N THR A 129 14.85 11.40 -0.09
CA THR A 129 16.31 11.38 -0.06
C THR A 129 16.91 11.00 -1.42
N GLY A 130 17.79 11.87 -1.94
CA GLY A 130 18.45 11.67 -3.24
C GLY A 130 17.62 12.07 -4.47
N SER A 131 16.37 12.49 -4.32
CA SER A 131 15.51 12.97 -5.42
C SER A 131 15.96 14.33 -5.97
N PRO A 132 15.46 14.75 -7.15
CA PRO A 132 15.69 16.10 -7.66
C PRO A 132 15.28 17.20 -6.67
N ALA A 133 14.12 17.09 -6.02
CA ALA A 133 13.64 18.05 -5.03
C ALA A 133 14.59 18.13 -3.81
N TYR A 134 15.05 16.99 -3.31
CA TYR A 134 16.00 16.91 -2.20
C TYR A 134 17.34 17.57 -2.54
N LYS A 135 17.92 17.22 -3.70
CA LYS A 135 19.20 17.77 -4.18
C LYS A 135 19.15 19.28 -4.40
N ALA A 136 18.00 19.80 -4.82
CA ALA A 136 17.80 21.23 -5.02
C ALA A 136 17.62 22.00 -3.71
N GLY A 137 17.42 21.33 -2.56
CA GLY A 137 17.25 21.98 -1.26
C GLY A 137 15.82 22.41 -0.96
N ILE A 138 14.83 21.78 -1.57
CA ILE A 138 13.43 21.87 -1.12
C ILE A 138 13.32 21.21 0.26
N ARG A 139 12.53 21.78 1.17
CA ARG A 139 12.46 21.41 2.59
C ARG A 139 11.05 21.06 3.02
N PRO A 140 10.88 20.25 4.08
CA PRO A 140 9.60 20.12 4.76
C PRO A 140 9.07 21.49 5.20
N GLY A 141 7.75 21.70 5.04
CA GLY A 141 7.09 22.98 5.36
C GLY A 141 7.11 24.03 4.23
N ASP A 142 7.87 23.83 3.15
CA ASP A 142 7.81 24.73 1.98
C ASP A 142 6.41 24.74 1.39
N VAL A 143 5.85 25.92 1.11
CA VAL A 143 4.54 26.10 0.48
C VAL A 143 4.72 26.16 -1.03
N ILE A 144 4.06 25.30 -1.79
CA ILE A 144 4.08 25.34 -3.25
C ILE A 144 3.15 26.47 -3.71
N LEU A 145 3.69 27.46 -4.41
CA LEU A 145 2.98 28.63 -4.90
C LEU A 145 2.62 28.49 -6.39
N ALA A 146 3.57 27.99 -7.20
CA ALA A 146 3.36 27.79 -8.64
C ALA A 146 4.21 26.64 -9.18
N VAL A 147 3.75 26.03 -10.27
CA VAL A 147 4.49 25.05 -11.08
C VAL A 147 4.44 25.49 -12.53
N ASP A 148 5.61 25.64 -13.20
CA ASP A 148 5.77 26.18 -14.55
C ASP A 148 4.99 27.52 -14.75
N ASP A 149 5.19 28.43 -13.79
CA ASP A 149 4.55 29.74 -13.70
C ASP A 149 3.00 29.73 -13.55
N LYS A 150 2.39 28.56 -13.41
CA LYS A 150 0.96 28.43 -13.15
C LYS A 150 0.71 28.39 -11.65
N PRO A 151 -0.04 29.34 -11.07
CA PRO A 151 -0.43 29.31 -9.68
C PRO A 151 -1.15 27.98 -9.33
N VAL A 152 -0.86 27.42 -8.15
CA VAL A 152 -1.50 26.18 -7.70
C VAL A 152 -2.68 26.41 -6.76
N GLU A 153 -3.00 27.65 -6.45
CA GLU A 153 -4.12 28.02 -5.58
C GLU A 153 -5.43 27.50 -6.17
N GLY A 154 -6.25 26.85 -5.35
CA GLY A 154 -7.52 26.24 -5.76
C GLY A 154 -7.39 24.90 -6.46
N LEU A 155 -6.19 24.44 -6.80
CA LEU A 155 -5.97 23.10 -7.37
C LEU A 155 -5.99 22.02 -6.29
N SER A 156 -6.47 20.84 -6.65
CA SER A 156 -6.39 19.65 -5.81
C SER A 156 -4.93 19.15 -5.71
N LEU A 157 -4.59 18.43 -4.63
CA LEU A 157 -3.28 17.79 -4.48
C LEU A 157 -2.90 16.90 -5.67
N ASN A 158 -3.89 16.27 -6.27
CA ASN A 158 -3.69 15.41 -7.42
C ASN A 158 -3.28 16.19 -8.66
N GLU A 159 -3.93 17.32 -8.93
CA GLU A 159 -3.58 18.20 -10.05
C GLU A 159 -2.17 18.76 -9.89
N ILE A 160 -1.81 19.18 -8.68
CA ILE A 160 -0.45 19.65 -8.39
C ILE A 160 0.58 18.52 -8.55
N ALA A 161 0.26 17.31 -8.08
CA ALA A 161 1.13 16.15 -8.25
C ALA A 161 1.34 15.81 -9.74
N ASP A 162 0.28 15.89 -10.56
CA ASP A 162 0.37 15.65 -12.00
C ASP A 162 1.23 16.71 -12.71
N MET A 163 1.21 17.97 -12.28
CA MET A 163 2.09 19.02 -12.80
C MET A 163 3.58 18.76 -12.43
N LEU A 164 3.85 18.17 -11.27
CA LEU A 164 5.20 17.85 -10.80
C LEU A 164 5.75 16.57 -11.43
N LYS A 165 4.88 15.65 -11.85
CA LYS A 165 5.22 14.45 -12.62
C LYS A 165 5.44 14.80 -14.10
N GLY A 166 6.02 13.87 -14.86
CA GLY A 166 6.20 13.99 -16.30
C GLY A 166 7.37 13.16 -16.79
N PRO A 167 7.64 13.13 -18.12
CA PRO A 167 8.68 12.31 -18.70
C PRO A 167 10.06 12.59 -18.10
N ARG A 168 10.86 11.54 -17.92
CA ARG A 168 12.23 11.64 -17.41
C ARG A 168 13.06 12.59 -18.27
N GLY A 169 13.87 13.43 -17.62
CA GLY A 169 14.76 14.40 -18.28
C GLY A 169 14.08 15.70 -18.66
N THR A 170 12.75 15.84 -18.49
CA THR A 170 12.05 17.12 -18.72
C THR A 170 12.23 18.08 -17.56
N HIS A 171 12.23 19.37 -17.86
CA HIS A 171 12.35 20.42 -16.87
C HIS A 171 11.01 20.75 -16.24
N VAL A 172 11.05 21.19 -14.99
CA VAL A 172 9.90 21.78 -14.28
C VAL A 172 10.41 22.89 -13.36
N LYS A 173 9.72 24.02 -13.39
CA LYS A 173 9.97 25.18 -12.51
C LYS A 173 9.00 25.12 -11.33
N VAL A 174 9.53 25.11 -10.11
CA VAL A 174 8.72 25.10 -8.89
C VAL A 174 9.00 26.36 -8.08
N THR A 175 7.97 27.16 -7.84
CA THR A 175 8.05 28.36 -7.00
C THR A 175 7.46 28.04 -5.63
N ILE A 176 8.22 28.30 -4.57
CA ILE A 176 7.81 27.99 -3.20
C ILE A 176 7.89 29.25 -2.31
N GLY A 177 7.04 29.31 -1.29
CA GLY A 177 7.20 30.17 -0.14
C GLY A 177 7.81 29.39 1.02
N ARG A 178 8.82 29.98 1.67
CA ARG A 178 9.49 29.38 2.84
C ARG A 178 9.39 30.33 4.03
N GLU A 179 9.04 29.79 5.20
CA GLU A 179 9.00 30.58 6.43
C GLU A 179 10.36 31.25 6.70
N GLY A 180 10.34 32.54 7.07
CA GLY A 180 11.55 33.34 7.26
C GLY A 180 12.24 33.86 5.99
N GLN A 181 11.66 33.61 4.80
CA GLN A 181 12.12 34.16 3.52
C GLN A 181 11.05 35.12 2.98
N PRO A 182 11.34 36.43 2.81
CA PRO A 182 10.33 37.40 2.35
C PRO A 182 9.96 37.19 0.87
N GLU A 183 10.90 36.73 0.06
CA GLU A 183 10.70 36.49 -1.38
C GLU A 183 10.53 35.03 -1.69
N PRO A 184 9.66 34.68 -2.67
CA PRO A 184 9.52 33.32 -3.15
C PRO A 184 10.83 32.75 -3.70
N LEU A 185 11.10 31.48 -3.42
CA LEU A 185 12.24 30.76 -3.94
C LEU A 185 11.85 30.00 -5.22
N VAL A 186 12.68 30.09 -6.25
CA VAL A 186 12.45 29.42 -7.54
C VAL A 186 13.45 28.30 -7.72
N PHE A 187 12.92 27.08 -7.99
CA PHE A 187 13.73 25.89 -8.24
C PHE A 187 13.50 25.38 -9.67
N HIS A 188 14.58 25.23 -10.42
CA HIS A 188 14.57 24.57 -11.72
C HIS A 188 15.00 23.11 -11.55
N LEU A 189 14.05 22.20 -11.71
CA LEU A 189 14.24 20.78 -11.46
C LEU A 189 14.20 19.99 -12.78
N ILE A 190 14.95 18.91 -12.85
CA ILE A 190 14.87 17.94 -13.94
C ILE A 190 14.15 16.70 -13.39
N ARG A 191 13.04 16.30 -14.02
CA ARG A 191 12.31 15.11 -13.64
C ARG A 191 13.17 13.86 -13.82
N ASP A 192 13.17 13.00 -12.85
CA ASP A 192 13.94 11.75 -12.86
C ASP A 192 13.08 10.59 -12.37
N GLU A 193 13.62 9.38 -12.44
CA GLU A 193 13.02 8.20 -11.87
C GLU A 193 13.02 8.29 -10.35
N ILE A 194 11.83 8.20 -9.77
CA ILE A 194 11.62 8.24 -8.33
C ILE A 194 11.19 6.84 -7.88
N PRO A 195 12.08 6.08 -7.23
CA PRO A 195 11.76 4.76 -6.74
C PRO A 195 10.73 4.84 -5.59
N ARG A 196 9.72 3.97 -5.65
CA ARG A 196 8.80 3.67 -4.54
C ARG A 196 9.22 2.34 -3.96
N LYS A 197 10.19 2.38 -3.06
CA LYS A 197 10.74 1.16 -2.46
C LYS A 197 9.65 0.35 -1.77
N SER A 198 9.64 -0.94 -2.03
CA SER A 198 8.80 -1.91 -1.32
C SER A 198 9.36 -2.22 0.06
N VAL A 199 10.70 -2.29 0.17
CA VAL A 199 11.42 -2.46 1.44
C VAL A 199 11.96 -1.09 1.85
N GLU A 200 11.21 -0.41 2.69
CA GLU A 200 11.60 0.93 3.15
C GLU A 200 12.67 0.87 4.24
N ASP A 201 12.56 -0.12 5.13
CA ASP A 201 13.42 -0.24 6.30
C ASP A 201 13.95 -1.65 6.47
N ALA A 202 15.29 -1.77 6.56
CA ALA A 202 15.97 -3.02 6.88
C ALA A 202 17.25 -2.69 7.65
N PHE A 203 17.30 -3.04 8.93
CA PHE A 203 18.43 -2.73 9.80
C PHE A 203 18.47 -3.65 11.04
N TRP A 204 19.56 -3.58 11.80
CA TRP A 204 19.69 -4.27 13.06
C TRP A 204 18.99 -3.50 14.18
N LEU A 205 17.94 -4.08 14.77
CA LEU A 205 17.31 -3.55 15.99
C LEU A 205 18.21 -3.72 17.20
N ARG A 206 18.85 -4.89 17.28
CA ARG A 206 19.81 -5.29 18.30
C ARG A 206 20.81 -6.26 17.66
N PRO A 207 21.97 -6.52 18.27
CA PRO A 207 22.91 -7.53 17.76
C PRO A 207 22.24 -8.89 17.52
N GLY A 208 22.21 -9.34 16.28
CA GLY A 208 21.57 -10.59 15.85
C GLY A 208 20.06 -10.52 15.61
N ILE A 209 19.37 -9.42 15.90
CA ILE A 209 17.94 -9.27 15.65
C ILE A 209 17.73 -8.23 14.52
N ALA A 210 17.33 -8.72 13.36
CA ALA A 210 17.08 -7.91 12.18
C ALA A 210 15.60 -7.47 12.10
N TYR A 211 15.38 -6.27 11.58
CA TYR A 211 14.08 -5.75 11.15
C TYR A 211 14.03 -5.66 9.64
N LEU A 212 12.90 -6.04 9.07
CA LEU A 212 12.60 -5.92 7.65
C LEU A 212 11.14 -5.48 7.49
N GLY A 213 10.93 -4.24 7.05
CA GLY A 213 9.60 -3.69 6.76
C GLY A 213 9.29 -3.74 5.26
N ILE A 214 8.16 -4.33 4.89
CA ILE A 214 7.67 -4.38 3.51
C ILE A 214 6.39 -3.56 3.44
N ALA A 215 6.44 -2.41 2.76
CA ALA A 215 5.31 -1.48 2.67
C ALA A 215 4.28 -1.88 1.60
N GLN A 216 4.70 -2.55 0.52
CA GLN A 216 3.85 -2.98 -0.59
C GLN A 216 4.53 -4.11 -1.39
N PHE A 217 3.79 -4.71 -2.35
CA PHE A 217 4.33 -5.72 -3.26
C PHE A 217 4.31 -5.22 -4.71
N SER A 218 5.43 -4.62 -5.16
CA SER A 218 5.70 -4.20 -6.54
C SER A 218 6.63 -5.19 -7.24
N GLU A 219 6.90 -5.00 -8.54
CA GLU A 219 7.80 -5.84 -9.35
C GLU A 219 9.24 -5.96 -8.80
N THR A 220 9.61 -5.10 -7.85
CA THR A 220 10.96 -5.05 -7.26
C THR A 220 11.07 -5.68 -5.89
N THR A 221 9.95 -6.05 -5.25
CA THR A 221 9.89 -6.42 -3.83
C THR A 221 10.78 -7.60 -3.47
N SER A 222 10.69 -8.71 -4.19
CA SER A 222 11.48 -9.92 -3.89
C SER A 222 12.99 -9.69 -4.06
N ARG A 223 13.37 -8.86 -5.02
CA ARG A 223 14.75 -8.42 -5.23
C ARG A 223 15.21 -7.52 -4.08
N GLU A 224 14.40 -6.52 -3.71
CA GLU A 224 14.73 -5.62 -2.59
C GLU A 224 14.86 -6.37 -1.27
N VAL A 225 13.99 -7.34 -1.00
CA VAL A 225 14.11 -8.23 0.17
C VAL A 225 15.44 -8.99 0.12
N ALA A 226 15.80 -9.58 -1.03
CA ALA A 226 17.05 -10.32 -1.19
C ALA A 226 18.29 -9.44 -0.95
N GLU A 227 18.32 -8.26 -1.54
CA GLU A 227 19.42 -7.29 -1.42
C GLU A 227 19.59 -6.82 0.03
N ASN A 228 18.48 -6.48 0.71
CA ASN A 228 18.50 -6.02 2.09
C ASN A 228 18.92 -7.13 3.06
N MET A 229 18.43 -8.36 2.88
CA MET A 229 18.85 -9.50 3.69
C MET A 229 20.35 -9.80 3.52
N LYS A 230 20.85 -9.76 2.27
CA LYS A 230 22.28 -9.90 1.99
C LYS A 230 23.10 -8.79 2.65
N ARG A 231 22.64 -7.53 2.58
CA ARG A 231 23.30 -6.37 3.19
C ARG A 231 23.36 -6.50 4.73
N LEU A 232 22.34 -7.07 5.34
CA LEU A 232 22.33 -7.39 6.77
C LEU A 232 23.27 -8.55 7.14
N GLY A 233 23.73 -9.35 6.17
CA GLY A 233 24.53 -10.54 6.45
C GLY A 233 23.68 -11.67 7.03
N GLU A 234 22.96 -12.39 6.18
CA GLU A 234 21.94 -13.38 6.56
C GLU A 234 22.42 -14.43 7.57
N SER A 235 23.70 -14.84 7.51
CA SER A 235 24.29 -15.79 8.45
C SER A 235 24.42 -15.27 9.88
N GLN A 236 24.34 -13.96 10.08
CA GLN A 236 24.44 -13.31 11.38
C GLN A 236 23.07 -13.13 12.04
N ILE A 237 21.98 -13.36 11.31
CA ILE A 237 20.61 -13.19 11.82
C ILE A 237 20.29 -14.35 12.77
N LYS A 238 19.98 -13.99 14.03
CA LYS A 238 19.52 -14.89 15.09
C LYS A 238 18.02 -14.78 15.33
N GLY A 239 17.36 -13.73 14.83
CA GLY A 239 15.93 -13.48 14.86
C GLY A 239 15.54 -12.40 13.86
N LEU A 240 14.37 -12.54 13.24
CA LEU A 240 13.84 -11.59 12.26
C LEU A 240 12.47 -11.08 12.71
N ILE A 241 12.32 -9.76 12.71
CA ILE A 241 11.02 -9.09 12.78
C ILE A 241 10.66 -8.68 11.35
N LEU A 242 9.65 -9.33 10.78
CA LEU A 242 9.10 -9.02 9.45
C LEU A 242 7.84 -8.18 9.63
N ASP A 243 7.89 -6.92 9.27
CA ASP A 243 6.76 -6.00 9.44
C ASP A 243 5.96 -5.87 8.14
N LEU A 244 4.71 -6.32 8.19
CA LEU A 244 3.72 -6.23 7.13
C LEU A 244 2.54 -5.33 7.53
N ARG A 245 2.65 -4.58 8.61
CA ARG A 245 1.60 -3.65 9.04
C ARG A 245 1.38 -2.58 7.98
N SER A 246 0.13 -2.19 7.79
CA SER A 246 -0.31 -1.20 6.80
C SER A 246 0.08 -1.53 5.35
N ASN A 247 0.44 -2.78 5.06
CA ASN A 247 0.76 -3.24 3.71
C ASN A 247 -0.51 -3.68 2.97
N PRO A 248 -0.98 -2.96 1.94
CA PRO A 248 -2.22 -3.28 1.23
C PRO A 248 -2.08 -4.49 0.28
N GLY A 249 -0.89 -5.07 0.20
CA GLY A 249 -0.58 -6.14 -0.75
C GLY A 249 0.09 -5.61 -2.02
N GLY A 250 -0.35 -6.11 -3.15
CA GLY A 250 0.18 -5.83 -4.48
C GLY A 250 0.27 -7.09 -5.33
N LEU A 251 1.37 -7.28 -6.05
CA LEU A 251 1.55 -8.38 -6.99
C LEU A 251 1.63 -9.74 -6.28
N LEU A 252 0.72 -10.65 -6.66
CA LEU A 252 0.66 -12.01 -6.12
C LEU A 252 2.01 -12.75 -6.27
N ASN A 253 2.62 -12.66 -7.44
CA ASN A 253 3.89 -13.36 -7.71
C ASN A 253 5.02 -12.86 -6.80
N GLU A 254 5.02 -11.60 -6.40
CA GLU A 254 5.99 -11.03 -5.48
C GLU A 254 5.75 -11.50 -4.04
N GLY A 255 4.47 -11.59 -3.61
CA GLY A 255 4.11 -12.23 -2.34
C GLY A 255 4.58 -13.69 -2.27
N VAL A 256 4.35 -14.44 -3.34
CA VAL A 256 4.85 -15.82 -3.49
C VAL A 256 6.38 -15.87 -3.42
N ALA A 257 7.09 -14.99 -4.13
CA ALA A 257 8.55 -14.98 -4.15
C ALA A 257 9.18 -14.60 -2.79
N VAL A 258 8.52 -13.72 -2.04
CA VAL A 258 8.94 -13.38 -0.67
C VAL A 258 8.70 -14.55 0.29
N ALA A 259 7.52 -15.20 0.23
CA ALA A 259 7.24 -16.38 1.06
C ALA A 259 8.19 -17.54 0.74
N ASP A 260 8.50 -17.79 -0.54
CA ASP A 260 9.46 -18.81 -1.01
C ASP A 260 10.84 -18.69 -0.36
N ARG A 261 11.23 -17.47 0.01
CA ARG A 261 12.51 -17.22 0.68
C ARG A 261 12.59 -17.82 2.08
N PHE A 262 11.47 -17.96 2.77
CA PHE A 262 11.42 -18.40 4.17
C PHE A 262 10.91 -19.83 4.35
N LEU A 263 10.30 -20.43 3.33
CA LEU A 263 9.72 -21.76 3.36
C LEU A 263 10.67 -22.82 2.80
N GLN A 264 10.43 -24.08 3.12
CA GLN A 264 11.19 -25.21 2.58
C GLN A 264 10.74 -25.51 1.14
N LYS A 265 11.66 -26.02 0.32
CA LYS A 265 11.34 -26.42 -1.06
C LYS A 265 10.20 -27.45 -1.07
N GLY A 266 9.23 -27.20 -1.94
CA GLY A 266 8.03 -28.04 -2.11
C GLY A 266 6.85 -27.68 -1.23
N GLN A 267 7.01 -26.83 -0.20
CA GLN A 267 5.88 -26.36 0.60
C GLN A 267 4.93 -25.49 -0.25
N LEU A 268 3.64 -25.72 -0.12
CA LEU A 268 2.60 -24.90 -0.78
C LEU A 268 2.61 -23.50 -0.15
N ILE A 269 2.60 -22.47 -0.97
CA ILE A 269 2.51 -21.07 -0.50
C ILE A 269 1.06 -20.61 -0.54
N VAL A 270 0.41 -20.81 -1.66
CA VAL A 270 -0.97 -20.40 -1.91
C VAL A 270 -1.49 -21.20 -3.11
N SER A 271 -2.78 -21.48 -3.17
CA SER A 271 -3.45 -21.89 -4.41
C SER A 271 -4.56 -20.90 -4.75
N HIS A 272 -4.90 -20.77 -6.03
CA HIS A 272 -6.08 -20.02 -6.43
C HIS A 272 -6.96 -20.84 -7.37
N ARG A 273 -8.28 -20.63 -7.29
CA ARG A 273 -9.28 -21.24 -8.18
C ARG A 273 -10.46 -20.30 -8.36
N GLY A 274 -11.05 -20.33 -9.55
CA GLY A 274 -12.19 -19.49 -9.91
C GLY A 274 -13.09 -20.18 -10.94
N ARG A 275 -14.22 -19.55 -11.26
CA ARG A 275 -15.18 -20.10 -12.23
C ARG A 275 -14.54 -20.38 -13.60
N ALA A 276 -13.71 -19.47 -14.09
CA ALA A 276 -13.03 -19.58 -15.37
C ALA A 276 -11.53 -19.92 -15.25
N SER A 277 -11.06 -20.25 -14.04
CA SER A 277 -9.66 -20.56 -13.76
C SER A 277 -9.55 -21.89 -13.04
N ALA A 278 -8.86 -22.85 -13.63
CA ALA A 278 -8.50 -24.08 -12.94
C ALA A 278 -7.67 -23.78 -11.68
N GLU A 279 -7.65 -24.71 -10.74
CA GLU A 279 -6.81 -24.58 -9.56
C GLU A 279 -5.34 -24.52 -9.95
N LYS A 280 -4.64 -23.49 -9.43
CA LYS A 280 -3.21 -23.29 -9.66
C LYS A 280 -2.49 -23.17 -8.33
N PRO A 281 -1.67 -24.16 -7.95
CA PRO A 281 -0.83 -24.10 -6.77
C PRO A 281 0.45 -23.29 -7.06
N TYR A 282 0.91 -22.59 -6.05
CA TYR A 282 2.23 -21.95 -5.99
C TYR A 282 3.02 -22.59 -4.85
N VAL A 283 4.15 -23.18 -5.18
CA VAL A 283 5.00 -23.89 -4.22
C VAL A 283 6.36 -23.23 -4.10
N ALA A 284 6.98 -23.35 -2.94
CA ALA A 284 8.32 -22.89 -2.70
C ALA A 284 9.32 -23.68 -3.57
N ARG A 285 10.10 -22.98 -4.37
CA ARG A 285 11.02 -23.56 -5.36
C ARG A 285 12.47 -23.52 -4.89
N ARG A 286 12.87 -22.45 -4.19
CA ARG A 286 14.25 -22.24 -3.74
C ARG A 286 14.57 -23.06 -2.50
N GLY A 287 13.68 -23.03 -1.54
CA GLY A 287 13.88 -23.61 -0.23
C GLY A 287 14.77 -22.74 0.67
N SER A 288 14.28 -22.51 1.87
CA SER A 288 15.04 -21.77 2.88
C SER A 288 15.97 -22.69 3.65
N THR A 289 17.23 -22.28 3.79
CA THR A 289 18.20 -22.88 4.73
C THR A 289 18.21 -22.14 6.07
N TYR A 290 17.46 -21.04 6.19
CA TYR A 290 17.47 -20.17 7.36
C TYR A 290 16.71 -20.77 8.52
N GLN A 291 17.36 -20.76 9.69
CA GLN A 291 16.91 -21.46 10.88
C GLN A 291 16.51 -20.51 12.02
N TYR A 292 16.64 -19.20 11.81
CA TYR A 292 16.27 -18.22 12.82
C TYR A 292 14.75 -18.10 12.99
N PRO A 293 14.25 -17.80 14.22
CA PRO A 293 12.85 -17.51 14.45
C PRO A 293 12.41 -16.23 13.72
N ILE A 294 11.17 -16.21 13.28
CA ILE A 294 10.54 -15.06 12.63
C ILE A 294 9.28 -14.68 13.41
N VAL A 295 9.16 -13.40 13.75
CA VAL A 295 7.89 -12.78 14.16
C VAL A 295 7.41 -11.89 13.04
N VAL A 296 6.17 -12.10 12.59
CA VAL A 296 5.52 -11.26 11.57
C VAL A 296 4.56 -10.30 12.26
N LEU A 297 4.77 -9.01 12.08
CA LEU A 297 3.85 -7.98 12.54
C LEU A 297 2.77 -7.75 11.49
N VAL A 298 1.52 -7.79 11.90
CA VAL A 298 0.34 -7.57 11.05
C VAL A 298 -0.67 -6.63 11.71
N ASP A 299 -1.49 -5.99 10.90
CA ASP A 299 -2.60 -5.17 11.37
C ASP A 299 -3.82 -5.30 10.45
N ARG A 300 -4.91 -4.62 10.80
CA ARG A 300 -6.16 -4.60 10.00
C ARG A 300 -6.01 -4.08 8.57
N TYR A 301 -4.91 -3.44 8.23
CA TYR A 301 -4.60 -2.91 6.90
C TYR A 301 -3.64 -3.83 6.12
N THR A 302 -3.09 -4.85 6.77
CA THR A 302 -2.35 -5.92 6.10
C THR A 302 -3.31 -6.70 5.20
N ALA A 303 -3.09 -6.67 3.87
CA ALA A 303 -4.07 -7.22 2.92
C ALA A 303 -3.42 -8.00 1.76
N SER A 304 -4.19 -8.86 1.10
CA SER A 304 -3.88 -9.47 -0.20
C SER A 304 -2.51 -10.21 -0.21
N ALA A 305 -1.52 -9.79 -1.03
CA ALA A 305 -0.19 -10.42 -1.11
C ALA A 305 0.53 -10.49 0.24
N ALA A 306 0.32 -9.50 1.13
CA ALA A 306 0.84 -9.54 2.49
C ALA A 306 0.20 -10.66 3.32
N GLU A 307 -1.10 -10.92 3.10
CA GLU A 307 -1.81 -12.04 3.75
C GLU A 307 -1.37 -13.39 3.19
N ILE A 308 -0.94 -13.46 1.93
CA ILE A 308 -0.33 -14.67 1.36
C ILE A 308 0.95 -15.01 2.12
N VAL A 309 1.83 -14.01 2.34
CA VAL A 309 3.07 -14.21 3.10
C VAL A 309 2.77 -14.60 4.53
N ALA A 310 1.96 -13.83 5.25
CA ALA A 310 1.62 -14.11 6.65
C ALA A 310 0.93 -15.47 6.81
N GLY A 311 -0.05 -15.80 5.97
CA GLY A 311 -0.80 -17.03 6.00
C GLY A 311 0.04 -18.26 5.68
N ALA A 312 0.91 -18.18 4.67
CA ALA A 312 1.82 -19.27 4.34
C ALA A 312 2.82 -19.55 5.47
N LEU A 313 3.40 -18.50 6.06
CA LEU A 313 4.33 -18.65 7.17
C LEU A 313 3.62 -19.16 8.44
N GLN A 314 2.38 -18.77 8.69
CA GLN A 314 1.57 -19.27 9.81
C GLN A 314 1.22 -20.74 9.63
N ASP A 315 0.68 -21.12 8.46
CA ASP A 315 0.19 -22.48 8.21
C ASP A 315 1.31 -23.52 8.23
N HIS A 316 2.52 -23.13 7.83
CA HIS A 316 3.73 -23.96 7.94
C HIS A 316 4.47 -23.83 9.28
N ASP A 317 3.90 -23.15 10.27
CA ASP A 317 4.53 -22.92 11.58
C ASP A 317 5.95 -22.33 11.48
N ARG A 318 6.20 -21.58 10.39
CA ARG A 318 7.50 -20.97 10.11
C ARG A 318 7.69 -19.65 10.85
N ALA A 319 6.61 -18.94 11.13
CA ALA A 319 6.64 -17.68 11.85
C ALA A 319 5.52 -17.58 12.90
N TYR A 320 5.77 -16.75 13.91
CA TYR A 320 4.80 -16.34 14.91
C TYR A 320 4.16 -15.03 14.47
N ILE A 321 2.85 -15.01 14.33
CA ILE A 321 2.10 -13.83 13.85
C ILE A 321 1.64 -13.01 15.05
N LEU A 322 2.02 -11.73 15.06
CA LEU A 322 1.73 -10.80 16.16
C LEU A 322 1.01 -9.55 15.65
N GLY A 323 -0.02 -9.09 16.35
CA GLY A 323 -0.70 -7.84 16.04
C GLY A 323 -2.22 -7.92 16.06
N ASP A 324 -2.91 -7.41 15.02
CA ASP A 324 -4.36 -7.49 14.86
C ASP A 324 -4.72 -8.39 13.67
N THR A 325 -5.96 -8.86 13.61
CA THR A 325 -6.46 -9.63 12.47
C THR A 325 -6.35 -8.83 11.18
N THR A 326 -5.83 -9.44 10.13
CA THR A 326 -5.59 -8.78 8.84
C THR A 326 -6.90 -8.44 8.12
N PHE A 327 -6.81 -7.72 7.00
CA PHE A 327 -7.97 -7.21 6.27
C PHE A 327 -8.93 -8.29 5.79
N GLY A 328 -8.44 -9.42 5.29
CA GLY A 328 -9.25 -10.50 4.72
C GLY A 328 -9.60 -10.30 3.24
N LYS A 329 -8.59 -9.98 2.40
CA LYS A 329 -8.74 -9.94 0.94
C LYS A 329 -8.16 -11.20 0.31
N GLY A 330 -9.01 -12.21 0.11
CA GLY A 330 -8.67 -13.50 -0.50
C GLY A 330 -9.07 -13.61 -1.97
N LEU A 331 -9.02 -12.50 -2.73
CA LEU A 331 -9.44 -12.41 -4.13
C LEU A 331 -8.24 -12.14 -5.05
N VAL A 332 -8.22 -12.85 -6.17
CA VAL A 332 -7.26 -12.60 -7.26
C VAL A 332 -7.90 -11.67 -8.28
N GLN A 333 -7.26 -10.52 -8.50
CA GLN A 333 -7.68 -9.57 -9.50
C GLN A 333 -6.79 -9.68 -10.73
N THR A 334 -7.43 -9.86 -11.90
CA THR A 334 -6.76 -9.78 -13.20
C THR A 334 -7.05 -8.43 -13.81
N VAL A 335 -6.01 -7.76 -14.28
CA VAL A 335 -6.15 -6.48 -14.96
C VAL A 335 -6.13 -6.69 -16.46
N TYR A 336 -7.20 -6.28 -17.11
CA TYR A 336 -7.36 -6.31 -18.56
C TYR A 336 -7.15 -4.90 -19.11
N PRO A 337 -6.07 -4.66 -19.89
CA PRO A 337 -5.93 -3.40 -20.62
C PRO A 337 -7.06 -3.27 -21.64
N LEU A 338 -7.68 -2.11 -21.71
CA LEU A 338 -8.73 -1.76 -22.64
C LEU A 338 -8.24 -0.66 -23.58
N SER A 339 -9.12 -0.22 -24.51
CA SER A 339 -8.85 0.93 -25.40
C SER A 339 -8.63 2.23 -24.61
N GLU A 340 -8.08 3.23 -25.26
CA GLU A 340 -7.91 4.59 -24.72
C GLU A 340 -7.12 4.66 -23.40
N ASN A 341 -6.16 3.75 -23.23
CA ASN A 341 -5.32 3.65 -22.03
C ASN A 341 -6.13 3.45 -20.73
N THR A 342 -7.29 2.81 -20.83
CA THR A 342 -8.13 2.40 -19.70
C THR A 342 -7.84 0.97 -19.28
N GLY A 343 -8.38 0.52 -18.15
CA GLY A 343 -8.23 -0.84 -17.66
C GLY A 343 -9.45 -1.35 -16.91
N LEU A 344 -9.58 -2.67 -16.85
CA LEU A 344 -10.56 -3.36 -16.03
C LEU A 344 -9.83 -4.25 -15.03
N ALA A 345 -9.90 -3.92 -13.76
CA ALA A 345 -9.49 -4.81 -12.69
C ALA A 345 -10.69 -5.69 -12.30
N LEU A 346 -10.61 -6.98 -12.59
CA LEU A 346 -11.71 -7.92 -12.38
C LEU A 346 -11.29 -9.03 -11.43
N THR A 347 -12.13 -9.36 -10.46
CA THR A 347 -11.96 -10.53 -9.61
C THR A 347 -12.22 -11.80 -10.43
N THR A 348 -11.19 -12.60 -10.65
CA THR A 348 -11.23 -13.81 -11.48
C THR A 348 -11.11 -15.10 -10.70
N ALA A 349 -10.58 -15.06 -9.48
CA ALA A 349 -10.41 -16.23 -8.64
C ALA A 349 -10.38 -15.85 -7.14
N LYS A 350 -10.51 -16.86 -6.29
CA LYS A 350 -10.25 -16.79 -4.84
C LYS A 350 -8.97 -17.53 -4.55
N TYR A 351 -8.18 -17.07 -3.56
CA TYR A 351 -6.99 -17.80 -3.15
C TYR A 351 -7.15 -18.44 -1.76
N TYR A 352 -6.41 -19.53 -1.57
CA TYR A 352 -6.46 -20.39 -0.41
C TYR A 352 -5.05 -20.57 0.15
N THR A 353 -4.93 -20.49 1.46
CA THR A 353 -3.66 -20.72 2.17
C THR A 353 -3.25 -22.20 2.12
N PRO A 354 -2.04 -22.58 2.57
CA PRO A 354 -1.62 -23.98 2.61
C PRO A 354 -2.58 -24.93 3.34
N SER A 355 -3.19 -24.46 4.42
CA SER A 355 -4.21 -25.23 5.14
C SER A 355 -5.60 -25.26 4.45
N ASN A 356 -5.68 -24.76 3.22
CA ASN A 356 -6.90 -24.66 2.42
C ASN A 356 -7.99 -23.76 3.06
N ARG A 357 -7.59 -22.69 3.76
CA ARG A 357 -8.49 -21.64 4.25
C ARG A 357 -8.73 -20.59 3.17
N LEU A 358 -10.00 -20.25 2.94
CA LEU A 358 -10.34 -19.01 2.25
C LEU A 358 -10.34 -17.87 3.28
N ILE A 359 -9.42 -16.94 3.15
CA ILE A 359 -9.32 -15.82 4.09
C ILE A 359 -10.24 -14.65 3.75
N GLN A 360 -10.94 -14.71 2.61
CA GLN A 360 -11.82 -13.64 2.16
C GLN A 360 -12.90 -13.34 3.19
N ARG A 361 -12.94 -12.09 3.64
CA ARG A 361 -13.99 -11.56 4.51
C ARG A 361 -15.31 -11.46 3.74
N ASP A 362 -16.40 -11.90 4.35
CA ASP A 362 -17.73 -11.77 3.77
C ASP A 362 -18.11 -10.30 3.54
N TYR A 363 -18.54 -9.98 2.34
CA TYR A 363 -19.01 -8.65 1.93
C TYR A 363 -20.48 -8.65 1.47
N SER A 364 -21.15 -9.79 1.46
CA SER A 364 -22.49 -9.96 0.89
C SER A 364 -23.56 -9.08 1.56
N GLN A 365 -23.38 -8.75 2.84
CA GLN A 365 -24.33 -7.97 3.65
C GLN A 365 -23.77 -6.62 4.11
N LEU A 366 -22.62 -6.19 3.57
CA LEU A 366 -21.96 -4.97 4.02
C LEU A 366 -22.08 -3.86 2.97
N SER A 367 -22.29 -2.63 3.46
CA SER A 367 -22.09 -1.46 2.61
C SER A 367 -20.59 -1.34 2.25
N PHE A 368 -20.27 -0.64 1.15
CA PHE A 368 -18.90 -0.34 0.78
C PHE A 368 -18.12 0.31 1.94
N PHE A 369 -18.74 1.28 2.62
CA PHE A 369 -18.12 1.95 3.76
C PHE A 369 -17.86 0.99 4.93
N ASP A 370 -18.84 0.15 5.30
CA ASP A 370 -18.67 -0.82 6.38
C ASP A 370 -17.60 -1.85 6.04
N TYR A 371 -17.53 -2.29 4.78
CA TYR A 371 -16.52 -3.24 4.34
C TYR A 371 -15.09 -2.69 4.50
N TYR A 372 -14.84 -1.43 4.15
CA TYR A 372 -13.49 -0.87 4.19
C TYR A 372 -13.11 -0.26 5.55
N TYR A 373 -14.05 0.37 6.25
CA TYR A 373 -13.74 1.24 7.39
C TYR A 373 -14.27 0.75 8.74
N ARG A 374 -15.32 -0.04 8.77
CA ARG A 374 -15.88 -0.51 10.05
C ARG A 374 -14.98 -1.59 10.66
N LYS A 375 -14.57 -1.39 11.91
CA LYS A 375 -13.90 -2.44 12.68
C LYS A 375 -14.94 -3.53 12.98
N LYS A 376 -14.77 -4.71 12.34
CA LYS A 376 -15.57 -5.89 12.69
C LYS A 376 -14.90 -6.58 13.88
N GLU A 377 -15.69 -7.08 14.83
CA GLU A 377 -15.18 -8.03 15.81
C GLU A 377 -14.69 -9.27 15.08
N ASP A 378 -13.62 -9.88 15.59
CA ASP A 378 -13.03 -11.10 15.01
C ASP A 378 -14.06 -12.21 15.03
N VAL A 379 -14.73 -12.42 13.92
CA VAL A 379 -15.64 -13.56 13.76
C VAL A 379 -14.76 -14.77 13.44
N LYS A 380 -14.37 -15.51 14.48
CA LYS A 380 -13.87 -16.88 14.30
C LYS A 380 -15.04 -17.68 13.73
N ASN A 381 -14.96 -18.04 12.46
CA ASN A 381 -15.98 -18.91 11.86
C ASN A 381 -15.75 -20.35 12.32
N PRO A 382 -16.58 -20.91 13.23
CA PRO A 382 -16.40 -22.28 13.70
C PRO A 382 -16.56 -23.33 12.60
N ALA A 383 -17.21 -22.95 11.50
CA ALA A 383 -17.43 -23.84 10.35
C ALA A 383 -16.18 -23.94 9.43
N ASP A 384 -15.24 -23.01 9.51
CA ASP A 384 -14.02 -23.02 8.71
C ASP A 384 -12.76 -23.08 9.59
N VAL A 385 -12.69 -24.12 10.42
CA VAL A 385 -11.55 -24.45 11.25
C VAL A 385 -10.58 -25.31 10.46
N LYS A 386 -9.32 -24.94 10.42
CA LYS A 386 -8.21 -25.67 9.79
C LYS A 386 -7.06 -25.82 10.76
N MET A 387 -6.09 -26.60 10.37
CA MET A 387 -4.90 -26.87 11.17
C MET A 387 -3.63 -26.49 10.41
N THR A 388 -2.66 -25.95 11.13
CA THR A 388 -1.30 -25.77 10.64
C THR A 388 -0.58 -27.13 10.53
N ASP A 389 0.62 -27.14 9.98
CA ASP A 389 1.43 -28.37 9.86
C ASP A 389 1.67 -29.05 11.21
N SER A 390 1.82 -28.30 12.31
CA SER A 390 2.00 -28.85 13.66
C SER A 390 0.70 -29.11 14.41
N GLY A 391 -0.46 -28.80 13.82
CA GLY A 391 -1.77 -29.03 14.42
C GLY A 391 -2.31 -27.87 15.26
N ARG A 392 -1.81 -26.64 15.08
CA ARG A 392 -2.43 -25.44 15.67
C ARG A 392 -3.72 -25.08 14.93
N THR A 393 -4.71 -24.65 15.68
CA THR A 393 -5.99 -24.21 15.11
C THR A 393 -5.88 -22.85 14.44
N VAL A 394 -6.33 -22.75 13.19
CA VAL A 394 -6.44 -21.51 12.41
C VAL A 394 -7.84 -21.41 11.77
N TYR A 395 -8.26 -20.20 11.44
CA TYR A 395 -9.62 -19.93 10.98
C TYR A 395 -9.62 -19.27 9.59
N GLY A 396 -10.64 -19.57 8.78
CA GLY A 396 -10.91 -18.89 7.51
C GLY A 396 -12.01 -17.84 7.64
N GLY A 397 -12.29 -17.15 6.53
CA GLY A 397 -13.44 -16.23 6.40
C GLY A 397 -13.28 -14.85 7.04
N GLY A 398 -12.10 -14.47 7.53
CA GLY A 398 -11.94 -13.20 8.24
C GLY A 398 -10.54 -12.59 8.23
N GLY A 399 -9.68 -12.97 7.29
CA GLY A 399 -8.27 -12.60 7.28
C GLY A 399 -7.39 -13.60 8.04
N ILE A 400 -6.13 -13.22 8.27
CA ILE A 400 -5.18 -13.98 9.07
C ILE A 400 -5.30 -13.51 10.52
N ALA A 401 -5.81 -14.36 11.39
CA ALA A 401 -5.83 -14.09 12.82
C ALA A 401 -4.43 -14.27 13.40
N PRO A 402 -3.90 -13.31 14.19
CA PRO A 402 -2.59 -13.44 14.79
C PRO A 402 -2.56 -14.55 15.86
N ASP A 403 -1.38 -15.11 16.09
CA ASP A 403 -1.12 -16.05 17.17
C ASP A 403 -1.22 -15.36 18.53
N GLU A 404 -0.84 -14.08 18.57
CA GLU A 404 -0.97 -13.21 19.74
C GLU A 404 -1.44 -11.83 19.32
N LYS A 405 -2.52 -11.36 19.94
CA LYS A 405 -3.03 -10.00 19.71
C LYS A 405 -2.20 -8.98 20.45
N PHE A 406 -1.83 -7.94 19.74
CA PHE A 406 -1.21 -6.76 20.30
C PHE A 406 -1.89 -5.51 19.76
N SER A 407 -2.28 -4.63 20.67
CA SER A 407 -2.78 -3.29 20.33
C SER A 407 -1.96 -2.26 21.09
N PRO A 408 -1.41 -1.25 20.40
CA PRO A 408 -0.67 -0.20 21.09
C PRO A 408 -1.58 0.53 22.08
N PRO A 409 -1.02 1.14 23.12
CA PRO A 409 -1.78 1.95 24.06
C PRO A 409 -2.61 3.02 23.33
N LYS A 410 -3.85 3.20 23.73
CA LYS A 410 -4.70 4.25 23.17
C LYS A 410 -4.20 5.61 23.66
N LEU A 411 -4.11 6.56 22.73
CA LEU A 411 -3.84 7.95 23.06
C LEU A 411 -4.98 8.51 23.91
N ASN A 412 -4.63 9.25 24.97
CA ASN A 412 -5.60 10.01 25.73
C ASN A 412 -6.12 11.21 24.91
N ARG A 413 -7.07 11.99 25.50
CA ARG A 413 -7.68 13.13 24.81
C ARG A 413 -6.64 14.18 24.40
N PHE A 414 -5.73 14.52 25.29
CA PHE A 414 -4.70 15.55 25.04
C PHE A 414 -3.71 15.08 23.96
N GLN A 415 -3.19 13.86 24.06
CA GLN A 415 -2.32 13.26 23.02
C GLN A 415 -3.01 13.22 21.65
N SER A 416 -4.30 12.83 21.63
CA SER A 416 -5.10 12.80 20.40
C SER A 416 -5.28 14.19 19.79
N GLU A 417 -5.45 15.23 20.61
CA GLU A 417 -5.57 16.61 20.13
C GLU A 417 -4.24 17.12 19.56
N LEU A 418 -3.11 16.88 20.26
CA LEU A 418 -1.78 17.22 19.77
C LEU A 418 -1.50 16.58 18.40
N THR A 419 -1.81 15.30 18.25
CA THR A 419 -1.61 14.55 17.00
C THR A 419 -2.53 15.08 15.89
N ARG A 420 -3.82 15.26 16.17
CA ARG A 420 -4.81 15.72 15.20
C ARG A 420 -4.53 17.12 14.66
N ARG A 421 -3.99 18.01 15.50
CA ARG A 421 -3.62 19.40 15.14
C ARG A 421 -2.18 19.52 14.69
N TYR A 422 -1.44 18.41 14.47
CA TYR A 422 -0.05 18.38 14.01
C TYR A 422 0.90 19.26 14.86
N ALA A 423 0.69 19.33 16.17
CA ALA A 423 1.41 20.20 17.07
C ALA A 423 2.93 20.05 16.98
N PHE A 424 3.41 18.80 16.89
CA PHE A 424 4.84 18.48 16.84
C PHE A 424 5.49 18.89 15.52
N PHE A 425 4.83 18.59 14.40
CA PHE A 425 5.33 18.97 13.08
C PHE A 425 5.48 20.49 12.96
N ASN A 426 4.52 21.23 13.46
CA ASN A 426 4.49 22.68 13.38
C ASN A 426 5.51 23.33 14.28
N PHE A 427 5.59 22.83 15.50
CA PHE A 427 6.64 23.26 16.41
C PHE A 427 8.02 23.00 15.79
N ALA A 428 8.24 21.82 15.19
CA ALA A 428 9.51 21.53 14.54
C ALA A 428 9.83 22.49 13.40
N ALA A 429 8.85 22.85 12.57
CA ALA A 429 9.03 23.83 11.50
C ALA A 429 9.41 25.22 12.07
N ARG A 430 8.69 25.69 13.10
CA ARG A 430 8.98 26.96 13.80
C ARG A 430 10.36 26.93 14.51
N TYR A 431 10.66 25.86 15.23
CA TYR A 431 11.90 25.67 15.99
C TYR A 431 13.13 25.68 15.07
N LEU A 432 13.05 25.04 13.91
CA LEU A 432 14.13 25.01 12.92
C LEU A 432 14.16 26.25 12.02
N GLY A 433 13.04 26.95 11.82
CA GLY A 433 12.94 28.17 11.00
C GLY A 433 13.59 29.38 11.67
N SER A 434 13.58 29.46 13.00
CA SER A 434 14.05 30.59 13.77
C SER A 434 15.58 30.80 13.87
N GLY A 435 16.40 29.99 13.17
CA GLY A 435 17.86 30.16 13.16
C GLY A 435 18.67 28.98 12.66
N ASN A 436 18.02 27.90 12.17
CA ASN A 436 18.66 26.70 11.66
C ASN A 436 19.78 26.15 12.60
N PRO A 437 19.45 25.79 13.83
CA PRO A 437 20.45 25.24 14.75
C PRO A 437 21.06 23.99 14.13
N LYS A 438 22.39 23.93 14.05
CA LYS A 438 23.09 22.70 13.67
C LYS A 438 22.93 21.69 14.81
N LEU A 439 21.83 20.91 14.73
CA LEU A 439 21.55 19.91 15.75
C LEU A 439 22.58 18.77 15.66
N PRO A 440 23.08 18.25 16.79
CA PRO A 440 23.92 17.07 16.82
C PRO A 440 23.10 15.84 16.40
N LYS A 441 23.75 14.83 15.78
CA LYS A 441 23.08 13.60 15.31
C LYS A 441 22.35 12.81 16.41
N ASN A 442 22.74 13.00 17.65
CA ASN A 442 22.15 12.42 18.84
C ASN A 442 21.35 13.44 19.67
N TRP A 443 20.77 14.44 19.01
CA TRP A 443 19.96 15.45 19.66
C TRP A 443 18.78 14.84 20.42
N GLU A 444 18.55 15.37 21.63
CA GLU A 444 17.40 15.00 22.48
C GLU A 444 16.69 16.28 22.94
N PRO A 445 15.35 16.27 23.05
CA PRO A 445 14.62 17.38 23.65
C PRO A 445 15.01 17.54 25.12
N ASP A 446 15.57 18.67 25.44
CA ASP A 446 15.89 19.08 26.80
C ASP A 446 14.74 19.83 27.48
N GLN A 447 14.96 20.32 28.69
CA GLN A 447 13.94 21.04 29.45
C GLN A 447 13.58 22.40 28.82
N GLU A 448 14.54 23.04 28.14
CA GLU A 448 14.29 24.28 27.41
C GLU A 448 13.36 24.06 26.23
N THR A 449 13.65 23.05 25.42
CA THR A 449 12.79 22.62 24.30
C THR A 449 11.36 22.28 24.75
N LEU A 450 11.22 21.60 25.91
CA LEU A 450 9.89 21.31 26.47
C LEU A 450 9.16 22.58 26.93
N SER A 451 9.87 23.53 27.54
CA SER A 451 9.28 24.79 27.97
C SER A 451 8.87 25.67 26.78
N GLU A 452 9.65 25.65 25.70
CA GLU A 452 9.29 26.30 24.43
C GLU A 452 8.06 25.65 23.78
N PHE A 453 8.01 24.32 23.76
CA PHE A 453 6.85 23.60 23.24
C PHE A 453 5.59 23.86 24.07
N HIS A 454 5.71 23.88 25.40
CA HIS A 454 4.60 24.21 26.31
C HIS A 454 4.05 25.61 26.01
N ARG A 455 4.93 26.63 25.89
CA ARG A 455 4.57 28.01 25.53
C ARG A 455 3.89 28.04 24.15
N TYR A 456 4.48 27.38 23.13
CA TYR A 456 3.91 27.26 21.82
C TYR A 456 2.47 26.72 21.86
N LEU A 457 2.22 25.66 22.63
CA LEU A 457 0.87 25.09 22.76
C LEU A 457 -0.13 26.11 23.32
N ARG A 458 0.28 26.93 24.30
CA ARG A 458 -0.56 28.00 24.86
C ARG A 458 -0.85 29.08 23.82
N GLU A 459 0.15 29.51 23.06
CA GLU A 459 0.03 30.50 21.98
C GLU A 459 -0.93 30.02 20.88
N GLU A 460 -0.87 28.74 20.51
CA GLU A 460 -1.74 28.10 19.51
C GLU A 460 -3.14 27.73 20.04
N GLY A 461 -3.45 28.10 21.29
CA GLY A 461 -4.78 27.89 21.88
C GLY A 461 -5.11 26.44 22.20
N PHE A 462 -4.12 25.61 22.51
CA PHE A 462 -4.37 24.29 23.08
C PHE A 462 -4.83 24.42 24.52
N ARG A 463 -5.86 23.65 24.89
CA ARG A 463 -6.37 23.64 26.26
C ARG A 463 -5.93 22.37 26.97
N PHE A 464 -5.12 22.54 28.00
CA PHE A 464 -4.62 21.45 28.85
C PHE A 464 -4.23 21.99 30.22
N SER A 465 -4.21 21.12 31.23
CA SER A 465 -3.68 21.40 32.57
C SER A 465 -2.20 21.02 32.66
N GLU A 466 -1.49 21.59 33.65
CA GLU A 466 -0.10 21.20 33.92
C GLU A 466 0.03 19.71 34.25
N ALA A 467 -0.96 19.13 34.92
CA ALA A 467 -0.99 17.71 35.24
C ALA A 467 -1.11 16.84 33.98
N GLU A 468 -1.99 17.20 33.02
CA GLU A 468 -2.11 16.49 31.73
C GLU A 468 -0.82 16.56 30.91
N PHE A 469 -0.12 17.71 30.93
CA PHE A 469 1.15 17.83 30.25
C PHE A 469 2.24 16.97 30.90
N ALA A 470 2.34 17.01 32.23
CA ALA A 470 3.31 16.24 33.00
C ALA A 470 3.10 14.72 32.85
N GLU A 471 1.84 14.26 32.83
CA GLU A 471 1.50 12.84 32.67
C GLU A 471 2.05 12.25 31.37
N VAL A 472 2.10 13.03 30.28
CA VAL A 472 2.49 12.55 28.96
C VAL A 472 3.84 13.13 28.49
N GLN A 473 4.63 13.70 29.40
CA GLN A 473 5.87 14.41 29.08
C GLN A 473 6.88 13.55 28.30
N ASP A 474 7.07 12.29 28.68
CA ASP A 474 8.00 11.39 27.98
C ASP A 474 7.52 11.06 26.56
N TRP A 475 6.21 10.89 26.37
CA TRP A 475 5.63 10.73 25.05
C TRP A 475 5.79 12.01 24.22
N ILE A 476 5.61 13.21 24.82
CA ILE A 476 5.85 14.50 24.15
C ILE A 476 7.31 14.60 23.70
N LYS A 477 8.27 14.27 24.56
CA LYS A 477 9.70 14.26 24.20
C LYS A 477 9.95 13.39 22.98
N LEU A 478 9.41 12.16 22.98
CA LEU A 478 9.55 11.25 21.85
C LEU A 478 8.97 11.85 20.57
N GLN A 479 7.75 12.41 20.62
CA GLN A 479 7.09 12.99 19.43
C GLN A 479 7.85 14.23 18.91
N LEU A 480 8.37 15.08 19.79
CA LEU A 480 9.23 16.20 19.42
C LEU A 480 10.51 15.73 18.74
N LYS A 481 11.16 14.73 19.30
CA LYS A 481 12.36 14.13 18.70
C LYS A 481 12.06 13.62 17.30
N LEU A 482 10.97 12.85 17.11
CA LEU A 482 10.56 12.32 15.81
C LEU A 482 10.31 13.44 14.78
N ALA A 483 9.57 14.48 15.17
CA ALA A 483 9.25 15.59 14.29
C ALA A 483 10.50 16.38 13.88
N ILE A 484 11.38 16.66 14.84
CA ILE A 484 12.63 17.40 14.59
C ILE A 484 13.61 16.56 13.77
N TYR A 485 13.73 15.25 14.03
CA TYR A 485 14.55 14.35 13.22
C TYR A 485 14.08 14.28 11.77
N SER A 486 12.76 14.24 11.55
CA SER A 486 12.19 14.25 10.21
C SER A 486 12.56 15.51 9.41
N SER A 487 12.54 16.65 10.08
CA SER A 487 12.77 17.95 9.44
C SER A 487 14.26 18.34 9.35
N ALA A 488 15.06 18.02 10.38
CA ALA A 488 16.46 18.44 10.47
C ALA A 488 17.44 17.45 9.82
N PHE A 489 17.15 16.15 9.84
CA PHE A 489 18.06 15.13 9.32
C PHE A 489 17.51 14.45 8.07
N SER A 490 16.49 13.59 8.21
CA SER A 490 15.78 12.96 7.11
C SER A 490 14.55 12.21 7.62
N VAL A 491 13.60 11.96 6.72
CA VAL A 491 12.45 11.08 6.98
C VAL A 491 12.91 9.66 7.35
N ASP A 492 13.99 9.17 6.72
CA ASP A 492 14.53 7.82 7.00
C ASP A 492 15.07 7.73 8.43
N ALA A 493 15.75 8.78 8.92
CA ALA A 493 16.25 8.82 10.30
C ALA A 493 15.10 8.84 11.33
N ALA A 494 14.05 9.63 11.06
CA ALA A 494 12.86 9.66 11.92
C ALA A 494 12.11 8.34 11.89
N ARG A 495 11.95 7.71 10.72
CA ARG A 495 11.29 6.42 10.57
C ARG A 495 12.01 5.31 11.33
N ARG A 496 13.34 5.25 11.21
CA ARG A 496 14.14 4.32 11.99
C ARG A 496 13.91 4.49 13.50
N LEU A 497 13.93 5.72 13.99
CA LEU A 497 13.67 6.02 15.40
C LEU A 497 12.25 5.60 15.80
N THR A 498 11.25 5.86 14.95
CA THR A 498 9.87 5.40 15.18
C THR A 498 9.80 3.89 15.37
N ILE A 499 10.49 3.12 14.51
CA ILE A 499 10.51 1.66 14.61
C ILE A 499 11.24 1.19 15.88
N GLU A 500 12.38 1.79 16.20
CA GLU A 500 13.17 1.45 17.39
C GLU A 500 12.42 1.72 18.72
N THR A 501 11.47 2.67 18.70
CA THR A 501 10.66 3.06 19.86
C THR A 501 9.22 2.52 19.83
N ASP A 502 8.88 1.73 18.82
CA ASP A 502 7.54 1.15 18.66
C ASP A 502 7.30 0.04 19.69
N PRO A 503 6.27 0.16 20.56
CA PRO A 503 5.92 -0.89 21.53
C PRO A 503 5.62 -2.25 20.89
N ALA A 504 5.05 -2.29 19.68
CA ALA A 504 4.78 -3.55 18.98
C ALA A 504 6.08 -4.23 18.52
N VAL A 505 7.08 -3.45 18.08
CA VAL A 505 8.40 -3.97 17.72
C VAL A 505 9.15 -4.46 18.96
N ALA A 506 9.07 -3.74 20.07
CA ALA A 506 9.65 -4.18 21.34
C ALA A 506 9.04 -5.51 21.79
N HIS A 507 7.71 -5.63 21.75
CA HIS A 507 7.01 -6.87 22.08
C HIS A 507 7.30 -8.02 21.10
N ALA A 508 7.48 -7.71 19.81
CA ALA A 508 7.88 -8.71 18.82
C ALA A 508 9.26 -9.34 19.14
N ILE A 509 10.20 -8.54 19.67
CA ILE A 509 11.49 -9.05 20.13
C ILE A 509 11.30 -10.03 21.31
N GLU A 510 10.38 -9.73 22.23
CA GLU A 510 10.03 -10.61 23.37
C GLU A 510 9.35 -11.91 22.91
N CYS A 511 8.67 -11.89 21.75
CA CYS A 511 8.03 -13.06 21.16
C CYS A 511 9.00 -13.99 20.38
N LEU A 512 10.25 -13.59 20.11
CA LEU A 512 11.21 -14.44 19.39
C LEU A 512 11.43 -15.82 20.04
N PRO A 513 11.50 -15.99 21.37
CA PRO A 513 11.54 -17.31 22.00
C PRO A 513 10.31 -18.17 21.69
N LYS A 514 9.10 -17.59 21.62
CA LYS A 514 7.87 -18.28 21.24
C LYS A 514 7.95 -18.75 19.78
N ALA A 515 8.42 -17.88 18.88
CA ALA A 515 8.65 -18.21 17.48
C ALA A 515 9.69 -19.32 17.29
N LYS A 516 10.73 -19.35 18.12
CA LYS A 516 11.74 -20.42 18.13
C LYS A 516 11.14 -21.74 18.56
N ALA A 517 10.40 -21.77 19.67
CA ALA A 517 9.73 -22.98 20.15
C ALA A 517 8.73 -23.54 19.13
N LEU A 518 8.00 -22.65 18.44
CA LEU A 518 7.10 -23.01 17.35
C LEU A 518 7.84 -23.71 16.20
N LEU A 519 8.92 -23.13 15.72
CA LEU A 519 9.75 -23.68 14.64
C LEU A 519 10.34 -25.06 15.02
N GLU A 520 10.80 -25.23 16.25
CA GLU A 520 11.33 -26.50 16.75
C GLU A 520 10.24 -27.58 16.88
N SER A 521 9.03 -27.19 17.29
CA SER A 521 7.87 -28.09 17.37
C SER A 521 7.46 -28.58 15.97
N ALA A 522 7.34 -27.65 15.01
CA ALA A 522 6.99 -27.99 13.64
C ALA A 522 7.96 -29.00 13.02
N ARG A 523 9.27 -28.83 13.24
CA ARG A 523 10.30 -29.77 12.77
C ARG A 523 10.16 -31.16 13.36
N ARG A 524 9.88 -31.26 14.64
CA ARG A 524 9.66 -32.56 15.30
C ARG A 524 8.47 -33.29 14.69
N VAL A 525 7.37 -32.59 14.45
CA VAL A 525 6.16 -33.18 13.84
C VAL A 525 6.44 -33.65 12.41
N VAL A 526 7.12 -32.83 11.59
CA VAL A 526 7.50 -33.18 10.21
C VAL A 526 8.43 -34.40 10.19
N ALA A 527 9.45 -34.44 11.07
CA ALA A 527 10.37 -35.58 11.18
C ALA A 527 9.66 -36.87 11.60
N GLN A 528 8.72 -36.79 12.55
CA GLN A 528 7.91 -37.95 12.97
C GLN A 528 6.98 -38.47 11.84
N ARG A 529 6.42 -37.58 11.01
CA ARG A 529 5.60 -37.97 9.85
C ARG A 529 6.43 -38.62 8.75
N ALA A 530 7.65 -38.15 8.53
CA ALA A 530 8.56 -38.72 7.53
C ALA A 530 9.14 -40.09 7.96
N ALA A 531 9.15 -40.42 9.26
CA ALA A 531 9.59 -41.68 9.81
C ALA A 531 8.51 -42.78 9.87
N ARG A 532 7.25 -42.43 9.60
CA ARG A 532 6.10 -43.34 9.44
C ARG A 532 5.85 -43.64 7.97
#